data_388233df3fcb9dc7546269a19d08b202
#
_entry.id   388233df3fcb9dc7546269a19d08b202
#
_cell.length_a   1.000
_cell.length_b   1.000
_cell.length_c   1.000
_cell.angle_alpha   90.00
_cell.angle_beta   90.00
_cell.angle_gamma   90.00
#
_symmetry.space_group_name_H-M   'P 1'
#
loop_
_entity.id
_entity.type
_entity.pdbx_description
1 polymer ?
#
loop_
_entity_poly.entity_id
_entity_poly.type
_entity_poly.pdbx_seq_one_letter_code
_entity_poly.pdbx_strand_id
1 'polypeptide(L)'
;LSEVAYIKLGNATITAIPGELYPEIAVGGIENPYGADFETAPQEIPNLRSQLPGEVNLMVNLANDAIGYIIPRSEWDDATPWIYGEEEETYGEIVSLGPDTGPDIHRAVLDLVKSAPQN
;
A
#
# COMPACT_ATOMS: atom_id res chain seq x y z
N LEU A 1 -15.25 5.30 8.40
CA LEU A 1 -14.92 3.97 7.89
C LEU A 1 -14.55 4.08 6.42
N SER A 2 -13.36 3.63 6.05
CA SER A 2 -12.90 3.56 4.66
C SER A 2 -12.87 2.12 4.16
N GLU A 3 -12.80 1.93 2.84
CA GLU A 3 -12.86 0.59 2.26
C GLU A 3 -12.00 0.46 1.01
N VAL A 4 -11.52 -0.74 0.75
CA VAL A 4 -10.98 -1.18 -0.54
C VAL A 4 -12.08 -1.90 -1.32
N ALA A 5 -12.01 -1.83 -2.65
CA ALA A 5 -12.94 -2.59 -3.49
C ALA A 5 -12.18 -3.37 -4.57
N TYR A 6 -12.75 -4.51 -4.97
CA TYR A 6 -12.22 -5.35 -6.02
C TYR A 6 -13.33 -5.76 -6.97
N ILE A 7 -13.13 -5.49 -8.25
CA ILE A 7 -14.12 -5.76 -9.30
C ILE A 7 -13.45 -6.64 -10.35
N LYS A 8 -14.11 -7.70 -10.76
CA LYS A 8 -13.69 -8.57 -11.86
C LYS A 8 -14.67 -8.46 -13.02
N LEU A 9 -14.15 -8.12 -14.19
CA LEU A 9 -14.90 -7.96 -15.43
C LEU A 9 -14.26 -8.82 -16.52
N GLY A 10 -14.72 -10.07 -16.64
CA GLY A 10 -14.08 -11.03 -17.55
C GLY A 10 -12.63 -11.31 -17.17
N ASN A 11 -11.69 -11.01 -18.06
CA ASN A 11 -10.26 -11.15 -17.81
C ASN A 11 -9.59 -9.87 -17.26
N ALA A 12 -10.37 -8.83 -16.96
CA ALA A 12 -9.88 -7.60 -16.37
C ALA A 12 -10.26 -7.51 -14.88
N THR A 13 -9.39 -6.89 -14.07
CA THR A 13 -9.68 -6.56 -12.67
C THR A 13 -9.44 -5.09 -12.39
N ILE A 14 -10.22 -4.55 -11.46
CA ILE A 14 -10.06 -3.19 -10.95
C ILE A 14 -9.97 -3.29 -9.43
N THR A 15 -8.88 -2.78 -8.86
CA THR A 15 -8.70 -2.67 -7.42
C THR A 15 -8.75 -1.20 -7.04
N ALA A 16 -9.73 -0.82 -6.22
CA ALA A 16 -9.92 0.54 -5.75
C ALA A 16 -9.25 0.71 -4.38
N ILE A 17 -8.35 1.67 -4.28
CA ILE A 17 -7.57 1.98 -3.10
C ILE A 17 -8.02 3.35 -2.56
N PRO A 18 -8.36 3.47 -1.26
CA PRO A 18 -8.95 4.69 -0.72
C PRO A 18 -7.95 5.80 -0.39
N GLY A 19 -6.74 5.73 -0.88
CA GLY A 19 -5.68 6.71 -0.65
C GLY A 19 -4.61 6.65 -1.72
N GLU A 20 -3.48 7.26 -1.44
CA GLU A 20 -2.31 7.29 -2.32
C GLU A 20 -1.35 6.16 -1.95
N LEU A 21 -1.51 5.02 -2.61
CA LEU A 21 -0.69 3.84 -2.37
C LEU A 21 0.74 4.06 -2.87
N TYR A 22 1.73 3.80 -2.03
CA TYR A 22 3.13 3.78 -2.45
C TYR A 22 3.32 2.69 -3.51
N PRO A 23 4.02 3.01 -4.61
CA PRO A 23 4.17 2.08 -5.73
C PRO A 23 4.83 0.76 -5.33
N GLU A 24 5.68 0.76 -4.33
CA GLU A 24 6.39 -0.43 -3.83
C GLU A 24 5.41 -1.49 -3.29
N ILE A 25 4.31 -1.07 -2.68
CA ILE A 25 3.25 -2.00 -2.24
C ILE A 25 2.55 -2.63 -3.46
N ALA A 26 2.37 -1.84 -4.52
CA ALA A 26 1.70 -2.30 -5.72
C ALA A 26 2.57 -3.23 -6.57
N VAL A 27 3.83 -2.87 -6.81
CA VAL A 27 4.69 -3.55 -7.80
C VAL A 27 5.95 -4.19 -7.21
N GLY A 28 6.20 -4.01 -5.92
CA GLY A 28 7.38 -4.56 -5.23
C GLY A 28 8.51 -3.54 -5.12
N GLY A 29 9.53 -3.91 -4.35
CA GLY A 29 10.68 -3.05 -4.11
C GLY A 29 10.65 -2.30 -2.79
N ILE A 30 9.81 -2.71 -1.83
CA ILE A 30 9.79 -2.13 -0.49
C ILE A 30 11.18 -2.26 0.14
N GLU A 31 11.67 -1.17 0.69
CA GLU A 31 12.95 -1.08 1.34
C GLU A 31 12.83 -1.15 2.88
N ASN A 32 13.96 -1.24 3.53
CA ASN A 32 14.12 -1.02 4.96
C ASN A 32 15.24 0.00 5.13
N PRO A 33 14.95 1.28 4.86
CA PRO A 33 15.98 2.31 4.80
C PRO A 33 16.55 2.64 6.17
N TYR A 34 17.83 2.99 6.18
CA TYR A 34 18.48 3.51 7.38
C TYR A 34 17.79 4.81 7.82
N GLY A 35 17.47 4.88 9.11
CA GLY A 35 16.79 6.02 9.71
C GLY A 35 15.28 5.85 9.85
N ALA A 36 14.68 4.88 9.16
CA ALA A 36 13.25 4.59 9.33
C ALA A 36 12.91 4.26 10.80
N ASP A 37 11.71 4.64 11.24
CA ASP A 37 11.29 4.49 12.64
C ASP A 37 11.18 3.04 13.08
N PHE A 38 10.93 2.13 12.14
CA PHE A 38 10.77 0.71 12.42
C PHE A 38 11.87 -0.12 11.74
N GLU A 39 12.75 -0.71 12.53
CA GLU A 39 13.73 -1.69 12.05
C GLU A 39 13.03 -3.03 11.81
N THR A 40 12.20 -3.10 10.77
CA THR A 40 11.41 -4.29 10.44
C THR A 40 11.56 -4.66 8.98
N ALA A 41 11.48 -5.95 8.67
CA ALA A 41 11.41 -6.41 7.29
C ALA A 41 10.11 -5.93 6.63
N PRO A 42 10.09 -5.77 5.30
CA PRO A 42 8.89 -5.44 4.55
C PRO A 42 7.73 -6.40 4.89
N GLN A 43 6.57 -5.85 5.20
CA GLN A 43 5.38 -6.62 5.59
C GLN A 43 4.37 -6.74 4.47
N GLU A 44 4.34 -5.77 3.55
CA GLU A 44 3.40 -5.69 2.44
C GLU A 44 3.89 -6.51 1.25
N ILE A 45 4.12 -7.78 1.49
CA ILE A 45 4.55 -8.79 0.52
C ILE A 45 3.61 -10.01 0.53
N PRO A 46 3.38 -10.64 -0.64
CA PRO A 46 3.84 -10.26 -1.98
C PRO A 46 3.19 -8.95 -2.46
N ASN A 47 3.80 -8.30 -3.47
CA ASN A 47 3.22 -7.08 -4.03
C ASN A 47 1.82 -7.35 -4.61
N LEU A 48 0.94 -6.35 -4.55
CA LEU A 48 -0.47 -6.55 -4.88
C LEU A 48 -0.69 -6.97 -6.32
N ARG A 49 0.04 -6.36 -7.26
CA ARG A 49 -0.13 -6.65 -8.69
C ARG A 49 0.15 -8.11 -9.03
N SER A 50 1.12 -8.72 -8.38
CA SER A 50 1.45 -10.14 -8.60
C SER A 50 0.36 -11.10 -8.15
N GLN A 51 -0.58 -10.64 -7.35
CA GLN A 51 -1.68 -11.45 -6.79
C GLN A 51 -3.02 -11.27 -7.53
N LEU A 52 -3.08 -10.30 -8.46
CA LEU A 52 -4.28 -10.03 -9.24
C LEU A 52 -4.39 -11.02 -10.41
N PRO A 53 -5.52 -11.73 -10.56
CA PRO A 53 -5.62 -12.84 -11.51
C PRO A 53 -5.97 -12.44 -12.95
N GLY A 54 -6.23 -11.16 -13.21
CA GLY A 54 -6.63 -10.69 -14.54
C GLY A 54 -5.45 -10.60 -15.51
N GLU A 55 -5.73 -10.67 -16.80
CA GLU A 55 -4.76 -10.31 -17.84
C GLU A 55 -4.52 -8.79 -17.88
N VAL A 56 -5.58 -8.02 -17.56
CA VAL A 56 -5.51 -6.57 -17.38
C VAL A 56 -5.89 -6.25 -15.94
N ASN A 57 -4.94 -5.67 -15.20
CA ASN A 57 -5.14 -5.34 -13.79
C ASN A 57 -4.95 -3.84 -13.57
N LEU A 58 -6.04 -3.14 -13.28
CA LEU A 58 -6.05 -1.73 -12.95
C LEU A 58 -6.06 -1.56 -11.43
N MET A 59 -5.16 -0.73 -10.91
CA MET A 59 -5.18 -0.27 -9.53
C MET A 59 -5.45 1.23 -9.55
N VAL A 60 -6.50 1.66 -8.87
CA VAL A 60 -6.97 3.05 -8.88
C VAL A 60 -6.85 3.63 -7.48
N ASN A 61 -5.97 4.59 -7.33
CA ASN A 61 -5.82 5.34 -6.09
C ASN A 61 -6.93 6.39 -5.91
N LEU A 62 -7.11 6.86 -4.68
CA LEU A 62 -8.12 7.87 -4.31
C LEU A 62 -9.53 7.47 -4.75
N ALA A 63 -9.80 6.19 -4.74
CA ALA A 63 -11.10 5.64 -5.10
C ALA A 63 -11.91 5.34 -3.84
N ASN A 64 -13.13 5.83 -3.77
CA ASN A 64 -14.08 5.80 -2.66
C ASN A 64 -13.72 6.72 -1.49
N ASP A 65 -12.46 7.05 -1.27
CA ASP A 65 -12.01 7.91 -0.18
C ASP A 65 -10.63 8.50 -0.47
N ALA A 66 -10.17 9.40 0.39
CA ALA A 66 -8.88 10.06 0.32
C ALA A 66 -8.23 10.07 1.71
N ILE A 67 -7.81 8.91 2.19
CA ILE A 67 -7.22 8.73 3.53
C ILE A 67 -5.77 9.19 3.65
N GLY A 68 -5.18 9.72 2.58
CA GLY A 68 -3.80 10.15 2.51
C GLY A 68 -2.87 9.05 2.01
N TYR A 69 -1.57 9.21 2.25
CA TYR A 69 -0.55 8.27 1.80
C TYR A 69 -0.61 6.94 2.55
N ILE A 70 -0.44 5.86 1.79
CA ILE A 70 -0.39 4.48 2.29
C ILE A 70 1.06 4.01 2.11
N ILE A 71 1.82 4.07 3.20
CA ILE A 71 3.27 3.92 3.23
C ILE A 71 3.63 2.53 3.77
N PRO A 72 4.62 1.83 3.17
CA PRO A 72 5.13 0.60 3.77
C PRO A 72 5.62 0.83 5.20
N ARG A 73 5.28 -0.07 6.12
CA ARG A 73 5.66 0.11 7.53
C ARG A 73 7.18 0.20 7.72
N SER A 74 7.96 -0.53 6.96
CA SER A 74 9.42 -0.50 7.02
C SER A 74 10.04 0.80 6.49
N GLU A 75 9.25 1.61 5.78
CA GLU A 75 9.66 2.91 5.23
C GLU A 75 9.04 4.10 5.97
N TRP A 76 8.32 3.86 7.06
CA TRP A 76 7.69 4.90 7.88
C TRP A 76 8.73 5.76 8.59
N ASP A 77 8.58 7.09 8.54
CA ASP A 77 9.56 8.05 9.01
C ASP A 77 8.92 9.34 9.50
N ASP A 78 8.43 9.35 10.75
CA ASP A 78 7.81 10.53 11.37
C ASP A 78 8.62 11.11 12.55
N ALA A 79 9.83 10.59 12.79
CA ALA A 79 10.72 11.03 13.86
C ALA A 79 12.20 11.00 13.41
N THR A 80 12.99 11.92 13.95
CA THR A 80 14.45 11.94 13.72
C THR A 80 15.13 10.73 14.39
N PRO A 81 16.23 10.18 13.80
CA PRO A 81 16.90 10.62 12.55
C PRO A 81 16.09 10.25 11.30
N TRP A 82 16.06 11.18 10.32
CA TRP A 82 15.31 10.94 9.09
C TRP A 82 15.96 9.89 8.19
N ILE A 83 15.15 9.25 7.35
CA ILE A 83 15.58 8.26 6.36
C ILE A 83 16.77 8.77 5.55
N TYR A 84 17.78 7.93 5.38
CA TYR A 84 19.01 8.20 4.64
C TYR A 84 19.79 9.42 5.15
N GLY A 85 19.53 9.90 6.36
CA GLY A 85 20.19 11.07 6.92
C GLY A 85 19.71 12.39 6.34
N GLU A 86 18.52 12.44 5.81
CA GLU A 86 17.88 13.68 5.35
C GLU A 86 17.75 14.68 6.50
N GLU A 87 17.70 15.97 6.15
CA GLU A 87 17.61 17.04 7.14
C GLU A 87 16.17 17.43 7.48
N GLU A 88 15.22 17.05 6.64
CA GLU A 88 13.81 17.44 6.72
C GLU A 88 12.89 16.23 6.87
N GLU A 89 11.76 16.46 7.53
CA GLU A 89 10.66 15.53 7.66
C GLU A 89 10.08 15.11 6.30
N THR A 90 9.76 13.84 6.17
CA THR A 90 9.11 13.34 4.95
C THR A 90 7.64 13.79 4.88
N TYR A 91 7.20 14.17 3.68
CA TYR A 91 5.85 14.73 3.48
C TYR A 91 4.75 13.66 3.62
N GLY A 92 5.03 12.44 3.22
CA GLY A 92 4.02 11.38 3.15
C GLY A 92 3.37 11.09 4.50
N GLU A 93 4.16 11.02 5.55
CA GLU A 93 3.71 10.69 6.90
C GLU A 93 2.78 11.77 7.49
N ILE A 94 3.01 13.04 7.15
CA ILE A 94 2.20 14.19 7.62
C ILE A 94 0.74 14.05 7.19
N VAL A 95 0.50 13.45 6.03
CA VAL A 95 -0.84 13.27 5.43
C VAL A 95 -1.21 11.79 5.30
N SER A 96 -0.84 11.00 6.27
CA SER A 96 -1.18 9.57 6.39
C SER A 96 -1.93 9.29 7.70
N LEU A 97 -2.64 8.17 7.74
CA LEU A 97 -3.33 7.72 8.96
C LEU A 97 -2.40 7.00 9.95
N GLY A 98 -1.17 6.71 9.56
CA GLY A 98 -0.18 6.09 10.43
C GLY A 98 0.48 4.84 9.85
N PRO A 99 1.46 4.28 10.58
CA PRO A 99 2.33 3.22 10.08
C PRO A 99 1.62 1.87 9.83
N ASP A 100 0.45 1.67 10.39
CA ASP A 100 -0.33 0.44 10.18
C ASP A 100 -1.20 0.49 8.92
N THR A 101 -1.32 1.65 8.28
CA THR A 101 -2.17 1.85 7.09
C THR A 101 -1.70 0.98 5.93
N GLY A 102 -0.40 0.93 5.66
CA GLY A 102 0.19 0.08 4.61
C GLY A 102 -0.14 -1.40 4.79
N PRO A 103 0.25 -2.01 5.93
CA PRO A 103 -0.08 -3.42 6.22
C PRO A 103 -1.58 -3.72 6.19
N ASP A 104 -2.42 -2.84 6.71
CA ASP A 104 -3.86 -3.07 6.77
C ASP A 104 -4.52 -3.03 5.40
N ILE A 105 -4.20 -2.04 4.57
CA ILE A 105 -4.70 -1.95 3.19
C ILE A 105 -4.21 -3.13 2.35
N HIS A 106 -2.93 -3.46 2.44
CA HIS A 106 -2.35 -4.62 1.74
C HIS A 106 -3.11 -5.91 2.07
N ARG A 107 -3.31 -6.20 3.36
CA ARG A 107 -4.05 -7.37 3.82
C ARG A 107 -5.50 -7.36 3.33
N ALA A 108 -6.19 -6.22 3.43
CA ALA A 108 -7.57 -6.09 2.99
C ALA A 108 -7.74 -6.38 1.50
N VAL A 109 -6.84 -5.91 0.65
CA VAL A 109 -6.86 -6.21 -0.79
C VAL A 109 -6.64 -7.70 -1.04
N LEU A 110 -5.63 -8.31 -0.39
CA LEU A 110 -5.37 -9.75 -0.56
C LEU A 110 -6.56 -10.61 -0.13
N ASP A 111 -7.22 -10.24 0.96
CA ASP A 111 -8.39 -10.98 1.45
C ASP A 111 -9.57 -10.88 0.48
N LEU A 112 -9.81 -9.70 -0.11
CA LEU A 112 -10.82 -9.52 -1.15
C LEU A 112 -10.52 -10.37 -2.39
N VAL A 113 -9.29 -10.35 -2.87
CA VAL A 113 -8.89 -11.13 -4.05
C VAL A 113 -9.07 -12.63 -3.80
N LYS A 114 -8.69 -13.12 -2.61
CA LYS A 114 -8.86 -14.54 -2.24
C LYS A 114 -10.33 -14.95 -2.11
N SER A 115 -11.18 -14.05 -1.60
CA SER A 115 -12.60 -14.32 -1.40
C SER A 115 -13.45 -14.19 -2.66
N ALA A 116 -12.92 -13.54 -3.70
CA ALA A 116 -13.63 -13.34 -4.96
C ALA A 116 -13.81 -14.66 -5.72
N PRO A 117 -14.94 -14.86 -6.41
CA PRO A 117 -15.14 -16.03 -7.27
C PRO A 117 -14.05 -16.14 -8.34
N GLN A 118 -13.49 -17.35 -8.52
CA GLN A 118 -12.35 -17.61 -9.43
C GLN A 118 -12.77 -18.06 -10.84
N ASN A 119 -14.01 -17.91 -11.19
CA ASN A 119 -14.55 -18.29 -12.51
C ASN A 119 -14.55 -17.16 -13.52
#